data_afb31b29f387d5fc7c814e7b214212a9
#
_entry.id   afb31b29f387d5fc7c814e7b214212a9
#
_cell.length_a   1.000
_cell.length_b   1.000
_cell.length_c   1.000
_cell.angle_alpha   90.00
_cell.angle_beta   90.00
_cell.angle_gamma   90.00
#
_symmetry.space_group_name_H-M   'P 1'
#
loop_
_entity.id
_entity.type
_entity.pdbx_description
1 polymer ?
#
loop_
_entity_poly.entity_id
_entity_poly.type
_entity_poly.pdbx_seq_one_letter_code
_entity_poly.pdbx_strand_id
1 'polypeptide(L)'
;MAANADAPSSFELFLFAVANIVGFFATAGAAGADIASSNRTPKDVQLGGLWGVAGATIFTGVFALLVVAGTYGSGLMAGSSEVILKPTELMKFIMGEQVARLFWLLLAIAAFPPACFSSLIAANSFKNTLPKVNPFISCGIGTAGSIALVLSGKAGDAAGVFIIIGASFGPICGAMTADYLLAGYKWPGPRAGFNPAGWISWAVGFVVGAWNGLFGPLLNMQFQMPCPPVAAILVGFVLYIVLAKVGLTSKQLEMPAAE
;
A
#
# COMPACT_ATOMS: atom_id res chain seq x y z
N MET A 1 -10.31 0.40 37.16
CA MET A 1 -9.43 -0.22 36.13
C MET A 1 -8.17 0.61 36.10
N ALA A 2 -7.06 0.11 36.62
CA ALA A 2 -5.76 0.77 36.50
C ALA A 2 -5.38 0.78 35.01
N ALA A 3 -5.14 1.97 34.45
CA ALA A 3 -4.61 2.08 33.13
C ALA A 3 -3.24 1.38 33.12
N ASN A 4 -3.09 0.34 32.29
CA ASN A 4 -1.79 -0.27 32.06
C ASN A 4 -0.84 0.82 31.58
N ALA A 5 0.23 1.07 32.32
CA ALA A 5 1.23 2.10 31.99
C ALA A 5 1.90 1.87 30.62
N ASP A 6 1.78 0.68 30.05
CA ASP A 6 2.33 0.26 28.77
C ASP A 6 1.31 0.29 27.60
N ALA A 7 0.07 0.77 27.83
CA ALA A 7 -0.92 0.85 26.76
C ALA A 7 -0.56 2.02 25.81
N PRO A 8 -0.54 1.80 24.48
CA PRO A 8 -0.22 2.85 23.53
C PRO A 8 -1.25 4.00 23.63
N SER A 9 -0.78 5.23 23.51
CA SER A 9 -1.63 6.40 23.55
C SER A 9 -2.60 6.42 22.35
N SER A 10 -3.73 7.11 22.48
CA SER A 10 -4.69 7.27 21.36
C SER A 10 -4.03 7.88 20.11
N PHE A 11 -3.03 8.73 20.29
CA PHE A 11 -2.29 9.33 19.19
C PHE A 11 -1.38 8.30 18.49
N GLU A 12 -0.70 7.43 19.23
CA GLU A 12 0.10 6.35 18.65
C GLU A 12 -0.77 5.35 17.89
N LEU A 13 -1.94 5.00 18.41
CA LEU A 13 -2.92 4.17 17.70
C LEU A 13 -3.42 4.84 16.41
N PHE A 14 -3.66 6.13 16.45
CA PHE A 14 -4.04 6.91 15.26
C PHE A 14 -2.91 6.89 14.21
N LEU A 15 -1.67 7.17 14.60
CA LEU A 15 -0.52 7.11 13.69
C LEU A 15 -0.30 5.72 13.11
N PHE A 16 -0.48 4.68 13.91
CA PHE A 16 -0.42 3.29 13.45
C PHE A 16 -1.50 2.99 12.39
N ALA A 17 -2.74 3.42 12.63
CA ALA A 17 -3.84 3.27 11.67
C ALA A 17 -3.55 4.02 10.36
N VAL A 18 -3.09 5.26 10.44
CA VAL A 18 -2.70 6.07 9.27
C VAL A 18 -1.57 5.40 8.50
N ALA A 19 -0.53 4.90 9.19
CA ALA A 19 0.58 4.23 8.55
C ALA A 19 0.15 2.98 7.77
N ASN A 20 -0.75 2.18 8.34
CA ASN A 20 -1.27 0.99 7.68
C ASN A 20 -2.17 1.32 6.48
N ILE A 21 -3.08 2.29 6.61
CA ILE A 21 -3.96 2.72 5.52
C ILE A 21 -3.13 3.30 4.37
N VAL A 22 -2.22 4.23 4.66
CA VAL A 22 -1.34 4.85 3.65
C VAL A 22 -0.44 3.80 3.01
N GLY A 23 0.12 2.88 3.80
CA GLY A 23 0.94 1.78 3.31
C GLY A 23 0.17 0.88 2.34
N PHE A 24 -1.03 0.48 2.71
CA PHE A 24 -1.90 -0.35 1.86
C PHE A 24 -2.24 0.33 0.52
N PHE A 25 -2.61 1.61 0.55
CA PHE A 25 -3.04 2.36 -0.63
C PHE A 25 -1.89 2.98 -1.45
N ALA A 26 -0.66 2.94 -0.99
CA ALA A 26 0.47 3.52 -1.72
C ALA A 26 0.67 2.91 -3.12
N THR A 27 0.40 1.61 -3.28
CA THR A 27 0.42 0.93 -4.58
C THR A 27 -0.65 1.46 -5.53
N ALA A 28 -1.87 1.69 -5.03
CA ALA A 28 -2.97 2.24 -5.82
C ALA A 28 -2.65 3.68 -6.28
N GLY A 29 -1.98 4.48 -5.45
CA GLY A 29 -1.51 5.80 -5.82
C GLY A 29 -0.48 5.77 -6.95
N ALA A 30 0.49 4.86 -6.88
CA ALA A 30 1.52 4.71 -7.91
C ALA A 30 0.97 4.10 -9.21
N ALA A 31 0.01 3.17 -9.13
CA ALA A 31 -0.64 2.52 -10.26
C ALA A 31 -1.94 3.19 -10.71
N GLY A 32 -2.20 4.41 -10.25
CA GLY A 32 -3.45 5.13 -10.51
C GLY A 32 -3.79 5.28 -12.01
N ALA A 33 -2.78 5.46 -12.86
CA ALA A 33 -2.95 5.56 -14.30
C ALA A 33 -3.44 4.23 -14.91
N ASP A 34 -2.90 3.08 -14.48
CA ASP A 34 -3.34 1.76 -14.95
C ASP A 34 -4.79 1.49 -14.53
N ILE A 35 -5.15 1.85 -13.28
CA ILE A 35 -6.52 1.71 -12.76
C ILE A 35 -7.49 2.61 -13.53
N ALA A 36 -7.08 3.83 -13.85
CA ALA A 36 -7.91 4.82 -14.50
C ALA A 36 -8.00 4.66 -16.02
N SER A 37 -7.08 3.95 -16.65
CA SER A 37 -6.91 3.90 -18.12
C SER A 37 -8.14 3.41 -18.89
N SER A 38 -8.97 2.57 -18.29
CA SER A 38 -10.19 2.01 -18.89
C SER A 38 -11.45 2.85 -18.64
N ASN A 39 -11.37 3.94 -17.89
CA ASN A 39 -12.50 4.80 -17.63
C ASN A 39 -12.79 5.75 -18.79
N ARG A 40 -14.07 6.07 -19.01
CA ARG A 40 -14.52 6.91 -20.14
C ARG A 40 -14.26 8.39 -19.89
N THR A 41 -14.45 8.85 -18.65
CA THR A 41 -14.35 10.27 -18.31
C THR A 41 -13.59 10.48 -17.00
N PRO A 42 -12.97 11.66 -16.77
CA PRO A 42 -12.36 12.00 -15.49
C PRO A 42 -13.35 11.94 -14.31
N LYS A 43 -14.65 12.18 -14.57
CA LYS A 43 -15.70 12.08 -13.56
C LYS A 43 -15.91 10.65 -13.09
N ASP A 44 -15.82 9.67 -14.01
CA ASP A 44 -15.92 8.25 -13.66
C ASP A 44 -14.75 7.82 -12.77
N VAL A 45 -13.55 8.34 -13.03
CA VAL A 45 -12.36 8.10 -12.16
C VAL A 45 -12.59 8.68 -10.76
N GLN A 46 -13.11 9.91 -10.66
CA GLN A 46 -13.39 10.55 -9.38
C GLN A 46 -14.47 9.79 -8.60
N LEU A 47 -15.57 9.43 -9.24
CA LEU A 47 -16.66 8.68 -8.60
C LEU A 47 -16.23 7.26 -8.22
N GLY A 48 -15.46 6.59 -9.09
CA GLY A 48 -14.87 5.29 -8.80
C GLY A 48 -13.91 5.33 -7.61
N GLY A 49 -13.08 6.37 -7.51
CA GLY A 49 -12.21 6.60 -6.36
C GLY A 49 -12.99 6.87 -5.07
N LEU A 50 -14.01 7.73 -5.14
CA LEU A 50 -14.81 8.09 -3.98
C LEU A 50 -15.65 6.91 -3.45
N TRP A 51 -16.40 6.25 -4.30
CA TRP A 51 -17.31 5.17 -3.87
C TRP A 51 -16.63 3.80 -3.87
N GLY A 52 -15.83 3.49 -4.90
CA GLY A 52 -15.18 2.20 -5.04
C GLY A 52 -13.99 2.01 -4.11
N VAL A 53 -13.23 3.06 -3.84
CA VAL A 53 -12.07 2.98 -2.93
C VAL A 53 -12.42 3.50 -1.55
N ALA A 54 -12.72 4.79 -1.41
CA ALA A 54 -12.94 5.39 -0.09
C ALA A 54 -14.21 4.83 0.60
N GLY A 55 -15.33 4.79 -0.11
CA GLY A 55 -16.59 4.26 0.43
C GLY A 55 -16.48 2.78 0.82
N ALA A 56 -15.91 1.95 -0.05
CA ALA A 56 -15.71 0.53 0.24
C ALA A 56 -14.76 0.31 1.43
N THR A 57 -13.70 1.10 1.55
CA THR A 57 -12.74 1.00 2.67
C THR A 57 -13.40 1.35 4.00
N ILE A 58 -14.17 2.45 4.03
CA ILE A 58 -14.92 2.84 5.24
C ILE A 58 -15.92 1.75 5.61
N PHE A 59 -16.70 1.27 4.64
CA PHE A 59 -17.70 0.24 4.87
C PHE A 59 -17.07 -1.05 5.43
N THR A 60 -16.05 -1.59 4.79
CA THR A 60 -15.38 -2.81 5.24
C THR A 60 -14.65 -2.63 6.56
N GLY A 61 -14.03 -1.47 6.80
CA GLY A 61 -13.37 -1.14 8.06
C GLY A 61 -14.36 -1.07 9.23
N VAL A 62 -15.50 -0.40 9.04
CA VAL A 62 -16.54 -0.34 10.08
C VAL A 62 -17.08 -1.73 10.38
N PHE A 63 -17.37 -2.55 9.37
CA PHE A 63 -17.81 -3.94 9.57
C PHE A 63 -16.78 -4.77 10.33
N ALA A 64 -15.50 -4.68 9.96
CA ALA A 64 -14.43 -5.39 10.67
C ALA A 64 -14.35 -5.00 12.15
N LEU A 65 -14.43 -3.70 12.45
CA LEU A 65 -14.44 -3.18 13.82
C LEU A 65 -15.67 -3.65 14.59
N LEU A 66 -16.86 -3.65 13.97
CA LEU A 66 -18.10 -4.14 14.60
C LEU A 66 -18.02 -5.64 14.93
N VAL A 67 -17.44 -6.46 14.04
CA VAL A 67 -17.23 -7.89 14.29
C VAL A 67 -16.31 -8.08 15.49
N VAL A 68 -15.18 -7.40 15.54
CA VAL A 68 -14.23 -7.52 16.65
C VAL A 68 -14.86 -7.00 17.95
N ALA A 69 -15.41 -5.79 17.97
CA ALA A 69 -16.03 -5.20 19.16
C ALA A 69 -17.22 -6.03 19.65
N GLY A 70 -18.05 -6.51 18.74
CA GLY A 70 -19.21 -7.36 19.07
C GLY A 70 -18.81 -8.70 19.69
N THR A 71 -17.76 -9.33 19.17
CA THR A 71 -17.26 -10.61 19.71
C THR A 71 -16.74 -10.45 21.14
N TYR A 72 -16.00 -9.40 21.41
CA TYR A 72 -15.51 -9.13 22.78
C TYR A 72 -16.63 -8.62 23.70
N GLY A 73 -17.51 -7.75 23.18
CA GLY A 73 -18.63 -7.21 23.95
C GLY A 73 -19.70 -8.26 24.32
N SER A 74 -19.88 -9.29 23.50
CA SER A 74 -20.82 -10.40 23.80
C SER A 74 -20.29 -11.42 24.80
N GLY A 75 -19.02 -11.32 25.20
CA GLY A 75 -18.38 -12.28 26.11
C GLY A 75 -17.99 -13.61 25.45
N LEU A 76 -18.14 -13.78 24.13
CA LEU A 76 -17.73 -15.00 23.42
C LEU A 76 -16.24 -15.34 23.60
N MET A 77 -15.42 -14.33 23.90
CA MET A 77 -13.99 -14.50 24.18
C MET A 77 -13.68 -14.46 25.69
N ALA A 78 -14.68 -14.47 26.57
CA ALA A 78 -14.48 -14.51 28.02
C ALA A 78 -13.77 -15.82 28.41
N GLY A 79 -12.58 -15.69 28.99
CA GLY A 79 -11.73 -16.83 29.36
C GLY A 79 -10.68 -17.23 28.33
N SER A 80 -10.64 -16.60 27.15
CA SER A 80 -9.51 -16.76 26.22
C SER A 80 -8.33 -15.92 26.71
N SER A 81 -7.15 -16.54 26.80
CA SER A 81 -5.89 -15.83 27.08
C SER A 81 -5.32 -15.15 25.83
N GLU A 82 -5.85 -15.45 24.65
CA GLU A 82 -5.37 -14.96 23.36
C GLU A 82 -6.25 -13.81 22.88
N VAL A 83 -5.60 -12.71 22.48
CA VAL A 83 -6.27 -11.55 21.89
C VAL A 83 -6.27 -11.71 20.37
N ILE A 84 -7.43 -12.07 19.81
CA ILE A 84 -7.62 -12.23 18.36
C ILE A 84 -8.28 -10.98 17.81
N LEU A 85 -7.58 -10.22 16.98
CA LEU A 85 -8.10 -9.00 16.34
C LEU A 85 -8.44 -9.19 14.86
N LYS A 86 -8.22 -10.37 14.31
CA LYS A 86 -8.53 -10.68 12.91
C LYS A 86 -9.98 -11.14 12.79
N PRO A 87 -10.85 -10.39 12.09
CA PRO A 87 -12.27 -10.77 11.93
C PRO A 87 -12.46 -12.17 11.35
N THR A 88 -11.58 -12.57 10.42
CA THR A 88 -11.61 -13.90 9.80
C THR A 88 -11.37 -15.05 10.78
N GLU A 89 -10.54 -14.84 11.79
CA GLU A 89 -10.29 -15.83 12.83
C GLU A 89 -11.42 -15.87 13.86
N LEU A 90 -12.06 -14.71 14.11
CA LEU A 90 -13.20 -14.62 15.02
C LEU A 90 -14.46 -15.28 14.47
N MET A 91 -14.57 -15.46 13.15
CA MET A 91 -15.72 -16.10 12.52
C MET A 91 -16.03 -17.49 13.10
N LYS A 92 -15.01 -18.28 13.44
CA LYS A 92 -15.20 -19.62 14.04
C LYS A 92 -15.89 -19.58 15.40
N PHE A 93 -15.67 -18.52 16.19
CA PHE A 93 -16.30 -18.34 17.51
C PHE A 93 -17.71 -17.82 17.39
N ILE A 94 -18.02 -17.03 16.34
CA ILE A 94 -19.33 -16.41 16.14
C ILE A 94 -20.33 -17.40 15.52
N MET A 95 -19.92 -18.15 14.51
CA MET A 95 -20.82 -18.96 13.68
C MET A 95 -20.47 -20.46 13.62
N GLY A 96 -19.45 -20.87 14.37
CA GLY A 96 -18.97 -22.24 14.38
C GLY A 96 -18.05 -22.58 13.20
N GLU A 97 -17.26 -23.64 13.35
CA GLU A 97 -16.18 -23.99 12.44
C GLU A 97 -16.64 -24.32 11.01
N GLN A 98 -17.77 -25.03 10.86
CA GLN A 98 -18.25 -25.45 9.53
C GLN A 98 -18.69 -24.26 8.69
N VAL A 99 -19.46 -23.33 9.30
CA VAL A 99 -19.91 -22.12 8.61
C VAL A 99 -18.75 -21.18 8.34
N ALA A 100 -17.80 -21.03 9.28
CA ALA A 100 -16.60 -20.25 9.09
C ALA A 100 -15.75 -20.73 7.90
N ARG A 101 -15.60 -22.05 7.71
CA ARG A 101 -14.93 -22.63 6.53
C ARG A 101 -15.57 -22.23 5.21
N LEU A 102 -16.90 -22.19 5.14
CA LEU A 102 -17.62 -21.72 3.95
C LEU A 102 -17.30 -20.23 3.67
N PHE A 103 -17.33 -19.39 4.70
CA PHE A 103 -16.96 -17.97 4.56
C PHE A 103 -15.52 -17.77 4.15
N TRP A 104 -14.59 -18.56 4.65
CA TRP A 104 -13.18 -18.51 4.21
C TRP A 104 -13.03 -18.89 2.74
N LEU A 105 -13.78 -19.88 2.28
CA LEU A 105 -13.83 -20.24 0.85
C LEU A 105 -14.38 -19.07 0.01
N LEU A 106 -15.47 -18.45 0.46
CA LEU A 106 -16.05 -17.28 -0.24
C LEU A 106 -15.07 -16.10 -0.26
N LEU A 107 -14.32 -15.84 0.82
CA LEU A 107 -13.27 -14.82 0.87
C LEU A 107 -12.12 -15.15 -0.09
N ALA A 108 -11.73 -16.42 -0.20
CA ALA A 108 -10.70 -16.84 -1.16
C ALA A 108 -11.16 -16.61 -2.60
N ILE A 109 -12.43 -16.89 -2.93
CA ILE A 109 -13.02 -16.59 -4.24
C ILE A 109 -13.08 -15.07 -4.46
N ALA A 110 -13.48 -14.29 -3.45
CA ALA A 110 -13.53 -12.83 -3.52
C ALA A 110 -12.15 -12.17 -3.70
N ALA A 111 -11.07 -12.84 -3.30
CA ALA A 111 -9.71 -12.37 -3.50
C ALA A 111 -9.20 -12.55 -4.95
N PHE A 112 -9.90 -13.35 -5.78
CA PHE A 112 -9.47 -13.63 -7.14
C PHE A 112 -9.44 -12.39 -8.08
N PRO A 113 -10.49 -11.53 -8.14
CA PRO A 113 -10.45 -10.34 -8.99
C PRO A 113 -9.30 -9.38 -8.66
N PRO A 114 -9.03 -8.99 -7.40
CA PRO A 114 -7.89 -8.15 -7.08
C PRO A 114 -6.54 -8.81 -7.37
N ALA A 115 -6.42 -10.13 -7.25
CA ALA A 115 -5.20 -10.86 -7.61
C ALA A 115 -4.94 -10.79 -9.13
N CYS A 116 -5.97 -10.98 -9.97
CA CYS A 116 -5.88 -10.83 -11.42
C CYS A 116 -5.46 -9.41 -11.81
N PHE A 117 -6.07 -8.41 -11.18
CA PHE A 117 -5.77 -7.01 -11.44
C PHE A 117 -4.33 -6.64 -11.04
N SER A 118 -3.86 -7.10 -9.89
CA SER A 118 -2.49 -6.92 -9.44
C SER A 118 -1.48 -7.55 -10.40
N SER A 119 -1.80 -8.73 -10.95
CA SER A 119 -0.98 -9.40 -11.96
C SER A 119 -0.91 -8.61 -13.26
N LEU A 120 -2.00 -7.98 -13.69
CA LEU A 120 -2.03 -7.10 -14.86
C LEU A 120 -1.14 -5.87 -14.67
N ILE A 121 -1.23 -5.20 -13.53
CA ILE A 121 -0.38 -4.05 -13.19
C ILE A 121 1.09 -4.47 -13.17
N ALA A 122 1.41 -5.61 -12.57
CA ALA A 122 2.76 -6.16 -12.57
C ALA A 122 3.28 -6.43 -13.98
N ALA A 123 2.46 -7.04 -14.85
CA ALA A 123 2.81 -7.31 -16.24
C ALA A 123 3.12 -6.02 -17.01
N ASN A 124 2.31 -4.97 -16.85
CA ASN A 124 2.51 -3.66 -17.47
C ASN A 124 3.81 -3.00 -16.99
N SER A 125 4.06 -3.03 -15.67
CA SER A 125 5.27 -2.47 -15.07
C SER A 125 6.53 -3.18 -15.56
N PHE A 126 6.52 -4.50 -15.59
CA PHE A 126 7.66 -5.29 -16.09
C PHE A 126 7.88 -5.12 -17.59
N LYS A 127 6.82 -5.00 -18.39
CA LYS A 127 6.95 -4.72 -19.82
C LYS A 127 7.67 -3.41 -20.11
N ASN A 128 7.46 -2.40 -19.28
CA ASN A 128 8.13 -1.11 -19.39
C ASN A 128 9.57 -1.14 -18.87
N THR A 129 9.83 -1.86 -17.80
CA THR A 129 11.15 -1.92 -17.16
C THR A 129 12.07 -2.94 -17.83
N LEU A 130 11.52 -4.06 -18.25
CA LEU A 130 12.23 -5.20 -18.87
C LEU A 130 11.58 -5.59 -20.20
N PRO A 131 11.65 -4.74 -21.23
CA PRO A 131 10.90 -4.92 -22.48
C PRO A 131 11.26 -6.20 -23.26
N LYS A 132 12.43 -6.79 -22.97
CA LYS A 132 12.90 -8.05 -23.60
C LYS A 132 12.45 -9.30 -22.85
N VAL A 133 11.88 -9.18 -21.65
CA VAL A 133 11.43 -10.33 -20.83
C VAL A 133 9.92 -10.51 -21.04
N ASN A 134 9.53 -11.77 -21.26
CA ASN A 134 8.11 -12.10 -21.38
C ASN A 134 7.37 -11.79 -20.06
N PRO A 135 6.28 -11.00 -20.09
CA PRO A 135 5.51 -10.65 -18.90
C PRO A 135 5.02 -11.86 -18.09
N PHE A 136 4.72 -12.98 -18.74
CA PHE A 136 4.33 -14.21 -18.04
C PHE A 136 5.45 -14.75 -17.15
N ILE A 137 6.71 -14.64 -17.58
CA ILE A 137 7.87 -15.08 -16.77
C ILE A 137 8.02 -14.14 -15.56
N SER A 138 7.94 -12.84 -15.75
CA SER A 138 8.06 -11.85 -14.69
C SER A 138 6.96 -12.01 -13.64
N CYS A 139 5.71 -12.15 -14.08
CA CYS A 139 4.58 -12.41 -13.18
C CYS A 139 4.69 -13.78 -12.49
N GLY A 140 5.16 -14.81 -13.21
CA GLY A 140 5.41 -16.14 -12.65
C GLY A 140 6.43 -16.12 -11.52
N ILE A 141 7.53 -15.40 -11.67
CA ILE A 141 8.54 -15.21 -10.62
C ILE A 141 7.93 -14.48 -9.42
N GLY A 142 7.17 -13.40 -9.65
CA GLY A 142 6.46 -12.68 -8.60
C GLY A 142 5.46 -13.57 -7.84
N THR A 143 4.70 -14.39 -8.56
CA THR A 143 3.75 -15.35 -7.97
C THR A 143 4.49 -16.41 -7.14
N ALA A 144 5.59 -16.97 -7.64
CA ALA A 144 6.40 -17.92 -6.89
C ALA A 144 6.96 -17.30 -5.60
N GLY A 145 7.44 -16.05 -5.66
CA GLY A 145 7.86 -15.29 -4.49
C GLY A 145 6.74 -15.08 -3.47
N SER A 146 5.53 -14.75 -3.95
CA SER A 146 4.36 -14.60 -3.08
C SER A 146 3.97 -15.91 -2.40
N ILE A 147 3.99 -17.03 -3.12
CA ILE A 147 3.74 -18.37 -2.55
C ILE A 147 4.80 -18.70 -1.49
N ALA A 148 6.09 -18.46 -1.76
CA ALA A 148 7.16 -18.68 -0.79
C ALA A 148 6.97 -17.82 0.48
N LEU A 149 6.52 -16.56 0.35
CA LEU A 149 6.21 -15.69 1.47
C LEU A 149 5.06 -16.25 2.32
N VAL A 150 4.00 -16.76 1.68
CA VAL A 150 2.88 -17.42 2.39
C VAL A 150 3.34 -18.67 3.11
N LEU A 151 4.10 -19.54 2.45
CA LEU A 151 4.61 -20.78 3.04
C LEU A 151 5.57 -20.55 4.21
N SER A 152 6.31 -19.42 4.20
CA SER A 152 7.19 -19.04 5.31
C SER A 152 6.43 -18.49 6.54
N GLY A 153 5.11 -18.32 6.46
CA GLY A 153 4.27 -17.74 7.52
C GLY A 153 4.37 -16.22 7.66
N LYS A 154 5.33 -15.57 6.98
CA LYS A 154 5.54 -14.10 7.07
C LYS A 154 4.40 -13.28 6.47
N ALA A 155 3.60 -13.86 5.57
CA ALA A 155 2.41 -13.21 5.05
C ALA A 155 1.32 -12.94 6.11
N GLY A 156 1.42 -13.59 7.28
CA GLY A 156 0.53 -13.33 8.43
C GLY A 156 0.77 -11.97 9.11
N ASP A 157 1.95 -11.37 8.93
CA ASP A 157 2.26 -10.01 9.42
C ASP A 157 1.84 -8.95 8.37
N ALA A 158 0.54 -8.76 8.22
CA ALA A 158 -0.01 -7.80 7.27
C ALA A 158 0.44 -6.35 7.57
N ALA A 159 0.56 -5.97 8.84
CA ALA A 159 0.98 -4.63 9.23
C ALA A 159 2.41 -4.32 8.78
N GLY A 160 3.36 -5.23 9.03
CA GLY A 160 4.74 -5.11 8.58
C GLY A 160 4.85 -5.05 7.06
N VAL A 161 4.09 -5.90 6.36
CA VAL A 161 4.05 -5.91 4.89
C VAL A 161 3.55 -4.58 4.33
N PHE A 162 2.47 -4.00 4.89
CA PHE A 162 1.94 -2.71 4.43
C PHE A 162 2.90 -1.54 4.69
N ILE A 163 3.64 -1.56 5.78
CA ILE A 163 4.67 -0.55 6.05
C ILE A 163 5.78 -0.61 4.99
N ILE A 164 6.25 -1.80 4.62
CA ILE A 164 7.29 -1.96 3.57
C ILE A 164 6.75 -1.56 2.18
N ILE A 165 5.51 -1.91 1.86
CA ILE A 165 4.83 -1.47 0.64
C ILE A 165 4.76 0.06 0.62
N GLY A 166 4.30 0.68 1.70
CA GLY A 166 4.24 2.14 1.83
C GLY A 166 5.61 2.81 1.73
N ALA A 167 6.64 2.20 2.30
CA ALA A 167 8.01 2.65 2.17
C ALA A 167 8.51 2.64 0.71
N SER A 168 8.12 1.62 -0.06
CA SER A 168 8.55 1.48 -1.46
C SER A 168 7.77 2.39 -2.41
N PHE A 169 6.45 2.42 -2.31
CA PHE A 169 5.58 3.16 -3.23
C PHE A 169 5.29 4.60 -2.79
N GLY A 170 5.35 4.88 -1.49
CA GLY A 170 5.10 6.22 -0.96
C GLY A 170 5.97 7.31 -1.59
N PRO A 171 7.29 7.16 -1.66
CA PRO A 171 8.16 8.17 -2.28
C PRO A 171 7.88 8.38 -3.77
N ILE A 172 7.41 7.34 -4.48
CA ILE A 172 7.00 7.45 -5.88
C ILE A 172 5.77 8.36 -5.98
N CYS A 173 4.76 8.12 -5.15
CA CYS A 173 3.56 8.98 -5.08
C CYS A 173 3.94 10.43 -4.75
N GLY A 174 4.85 10.64 -3.80
CA GLY A 174 5.38 11.96 -3.45
C GLY A 174 6.05 12.64 -4.64
N ALA A 175 6.97 11.96 -5.30
CA ALA A 175 7.69 12.49 -6.46
C ALA A 175 6.77 12.78 -7.65
N MET A 176 5.80 11.90 -7.94
CA MET A 176 4.80 12.11 -9.00
C MET A 176 3.92 13.33 -8.71
N THR A 177 3.48 13.49 -7.46
CA THR A 177 2.72 14.66 -7.04
C THR A 177 3.54 15.94 -7.19
N ALA A 178 4.81 15.92 -6.80
CA ALA A 178 5.73 17.04 -6.96
C ALA A 178 5.92 17.42 -8.44
N ASP A 179 6.13 16.44 -9.30
CA ASP A 179 6.30 16.64 -10.75
C ASP A 179 5.05 17.25 -11.39
N TYR A 180 3.87 16.76 -11.01
CA TYR A 180 2.59 17.29 -11.44
C TYR A 180 2.38 18.77 -11.04
N LEU A 181 2.72 19.12 -9.79
CA LEU A 181 2.62 20.50 -9.31
C LEU A 181 3.63 21.43 -10.01
N LEU A 182 4.87 20.98 -10.20
CA LEU A 182 5.90 21.75 -10.90
C LEU A 182 5.55 21.97 -12.37
N ALA A 183 4.80 21.05 -12.99
CA ALA A 183 4.31 21.19 -14.37
C ALA A 183 3.03 22.05 -14.49
N GLY A 184 2.59 22.70 -13.42
CA GLY A 184 1.39 23.57 -13.42
C GLY A 184 0.09 22.79 -13.48
N TYR A 185 -0.02 21.74 -12.66
CA TYR A 185 -1.21 20.87 -12.55
C TYR A 185 -1.55 20.12 -13.85
N LYS A 186 -0.52 19.76 -14.59
CA LYS A 186 -0.64 18.98 -15.83
C LYS A 186 0.36 17.82 -15.78
N TRP A 187 0.00 16.75 -16.46
CA TRP A 187 0.99 15.71 -16.68
C TRP A 187 2.04 16.20 -17.69
N PRO A 188 3.33 16.24 -17.30
CA PRO A 188 4.37 16.80 -18.18
C PRO A 188 4.74 15.90 -19.36
N GLY A 189 4.20 14.70 -19.44
CA GLY A 189 4.59 13.69 -20.42
C GLY A 189 5.67 12.73 -19.89
N PRO A 190 5.99 11.70 -20.68
CA PRO A 190 7.03 10.74 -20.32
C PRO A 190 8.41 11.40 -20.32
N ARG A 191 9.29 10.92 -19.44
CA ARG A 191 10.67 11.40 -19.36
C ARG A 191 11.62 10.46 -20.09
N ALA A 192 12.63 11.03 -20.74
CA ALA A 192 13.63 10.27 -21.47
C ALA A 192 14.57 9.52 -20.52
N GLY A 193 14.74 8.21 -20.74
CA GLY A 193 15.73 7.40 -20.08
C GLY A 193 15.60 7.39 -18.54
N PHE A 194 16.72 7.53 -17.86
CA PHE A 194 16.80 7.53 -16.40
C PHE A 194 16.57 8.94 -15.85
N ASN A 195 15.63 9.08 -14.89
CA ASN A 195 15.37 10.33 -14.20
C ASN A 195 16.05 10.36 -12.81
N PRO A 196 17.23 11.00 -12.67
CA PRO A 196 17.97 10.98 -11.40
C PRO A 196 17.17 11.57 -10.23
N ALA A 197 16.41 12.65 -10.47
CA ALA A 197 15.58 13.26 -9.43
C ALA A 197 14.56 12.27 -8.86
N GLY A 198 13.90 11.49 -9.72
CA GLY A 198 12.94 10.47 -9.29
C GLY A 198 13.59 9.33 -8.50
N TRP A 199 14.69 8.79 -9.02
CA TRP A 199 15.37 7.66 -8.40
C TRP A 199 16.01 8.00 -7.05
N ILE A 200 16.66 9.16 -6.93
CA ILE A 200 17.24 9.62 -5.66
C ILE A 200 16.12 9.87 -4.64
N SER A 201 15.04 10.54 -5.05
CA SER A 201 13.88 10.78 -4.18
C SER A 201 13.25 9.48 -3.69
N TRP A 202 13.14 8.48 -4.57
CA TRP A 202 12.68 7.16 -4.21
C TRP A 202 13.62 6.47 -3.23
N ALA A 203 14.91 6.42 -3.52
CA ALA A 203 15.88 5.70 -2.69
C ALA A 203 15.96 6.27 -1.26
N VAL A 204 16.05 7.60 -1.13
CA VAL A 204 16.09 8.25 0.18
C VAL A 204 14.76 8.10 0.91
N GLY A 205 13.64 8.29 0.21
CA GLY A 205 12.31 8.09 0.78
C GLY A 205 12.06 6.64 1.21
N PHE A 206 12.57 5.65 0.47
CA PHE A 206 12.51 4.24 0.85
C PHE A 206 13.29 3.97 2.14
N VAL A 207 14.51 4.50 2.27
CA VAL A 207 15.29 4.36 3.51
C VAL A 207 14.53 4.93 4.71
N VAL A 208 13.93 6.10 4.56
CA VAL A 208 13.12 6.75 5.62
C VAL A 208 11.88 5.92 5.94
N GLY A 209 11.15 5.48 4.93
CA GLY A 209 9.93 4.69 5.11
C GLY A 209 10.15 3.29 5.66
N ALA A 210 11.27 2.65 5.32
CA ALA A 210 11.65 1.33 5.81
C ALA A 210 12.50 1.39 7.10
N TRP A 211 12.62 2.57 7.70
CA TRP A 211 13.50 2.79 8.86
C TRP A 211 13.20 1.82 10.00
N ASN A 212 11.96 1.80 10.48
CA ASN A 212 11.58 1.01 11.66
C ASN A 212 11.72 -0.51 11.46
N GLY A 213 11.43 -0.99 10.25
CA GLY A 213 11.42 -2.43 9.96
C GLY A 213 12.74 -2.98 9.41
N LEU A 214 13.58 -2.14 8.84
CA LEU A 214 14.79 -2.59 8.14
C LEU A 214 16.05 -1.83 8.55
N PHE A 215 16.12 -0.53 8.30
CA PHE A 215 17.37 0.23 8.44
C PHE A 215 17.73 0.56 9.88
N GLY A 216 16.76 0.91 10.73
CA GLY A 216 16.98 1.17 12.16
C GLY A 216 17.58 -0.03 12.89
N PRO A 217 16.97 -1.22 12.80
CA PRO A 217 17.54 -2.44 13.36
C PRO A 217 18.91 -2.81 12.76
N LEU A 218 19.09 -2.66 11.44
CA LEU A 218 20.36 -2.95 10.78
C LEU A 218 21.52 -2.05 11.27
N LEU A 219 21.21 -0.80 11.58
CA LEU A 219 22.17 0.21 12.06
C LEU A 219 22.25 0.29 13.59
N ASN A 220 21.54 -0.60 14.32
CA ASN A 220 21.41 -0.59 15.79
C ASN A 220 20.91 0.77 16.34
N MET A 221 20.07 1.48 15.59
CA MET A 221 19.48 2.75 16.01
C MET A 221 18.12 2.54 16.64
N GLN A 222 17.91 3.06 17.84
CA GLN A 222 16.66 2.91 18.60
C GLN A 222 15.57 3.93 18.20
N PHE A 223 15.90 4.91 17.35
CA PHE A 223 14.94 5.90 16.89
C PHE A 223 13.83 5.23 16.08
N GLN A 224 12.57 5.48 16.48
CA GLN A 224 11.38 5.02 15.78
C GLN A 224 10.70 6.17 15.05
N MET A 225 10.48 6.01 13.75
CA MET A 225 9.72 6.94 12.93
C MET A 225 8.23 6.82 13.27
N PRO A 226 7.52 7.90 13.63
CA PRO A 226 6.13 7.82 14.08
C PRO A 226 5.15 7.30 13.01
N CYS A 227 5.34 7.67 11.74
CA CYS A 227 4.50 7.26 10.62
C CYS A 227 5.34 7.08 9.35
N PRO A 228 6.07 5.95 9.22
CA PRO A 228 7.06 5.76 8.17
C PRO A 228 6.52 5.96 6.74
N PRO A 229 5.34 5.43 6.34
CA PRO A 229 4.84 5.61 4.98
C PRO A 229 4.54 7.07 4.63
N VAL A 230 4.01 7.85 5.57
CA VAL A 230 3.76 9.29 5.37
C VAL A 230 5.07 10.05 5.27
N ALA A 231 6.04 9.76 6.13
CA ALA A 231 7.37 10.36 6.06
C ALA A 231 8.05 10.06 4.71
N ALA A 232 7.92 8.84 4.19
CA ALA A 232 8.42 8.45 2.88
C ALA A 232 7.81 9.27 1.73
N ILE A 233 6.48 9.49 1.75
CA ILE A 233 5.78 10.34 0.77
C ILE A 233 6.32 11.77 0.83
N LEU A 234 6.41 12.35 2.03
CA LEU A 234 6.87 13.73 2.22
C LEU A 234 8.32 13.91 1.77
N VAL A 235 9.20 12.98 2.12
CA VAL A 235 10.60 13.00 1.68
C VAL A 235 10.69 12.88 0.18
N GLY A 236 9.97 11.94 -0.45
CA GLY A 236 9.90 11.79 -1.90
C GLY A 236 9.44 13.07 -2.59
N PHE A 237 8.41 13.71 -2.05
CA PHE A 237 7.85 14.95 -2.55
C PHE A 237 8.83 16.13 -2.47
N VAL A 238 9.34 16.40 -1.26
CA VAL A 238 10.24 17.55 -1.03
C VAL A 238 11.56 17.38 -1.77
N LEU A 239 12.16 16.21 -1.69
CA LEU A 239 13.44 15.94 -2.32
C LEU A 239 13.33 16.01 -3.85
N TYR A 240 12.22 15.51 -4.43
CA TYR A 240 11.99 15.67 -5.86
C TYR A 240 11.93 17.13 -6.29
N ILE A 241 11.23 18.00 -5.54
CA ILE A 241 11.18 19.45 -5.84
C ILE A 241 12.57 20.06 -5.81
N VAL A 242 13.37 19.74 -4.78
CA VAL A 242 14.73 20.25 -4.66
C VAL A 242 15.60 19.81 -5.84
N LEU A 243 15.60 18.52 -6.14
CA LEU A 243 16.41 17.95 -7.23
C LEU A 243 15.95 18.43 -8.61
N ALA A 244 14.66 18.63 -8.80
CA ALA A 244 14.12 19.21 -10.03
C ALA A 244 14.57 20.66 -10.23
N LYS A 245 14.56 21.48 -9.18
CA LYS A 245 15.06 22.86 -9.24
C LYS A 245 16.56 22.96 -9.50
N VAL A 246 17.33 21.96 -9.06
CA VAL A 246 18.77 21.86 -9.36
C VAL A 246 19.03 21.33 -10.78
N GLY A 247 18.00 20.96 -11.53
CA GLY A 247 18.11 20.50 -12.92
C GLY A 247 18.43 19.02 -13.10
N LEU A 248 18.22 18.19 -12.08
CA LEU A 248 18.47 16.74 -12.13
C LEU A 248 17.31 15.95 -12.76
N THR A 249 16.28 16.61 -13.28
CA THR A 249 15.21 15.93 -14.04
C THR A 249 15.68 15.64 -15.46
N SER A 250 15.35 14.43 -15.96
CA SER A 250 15.60 14.11 -17.36
C SER A 250 14.65 14.87 -18.29
N LYS A 251 15.06 14.99 -19.57
CA LYS A 251 14.28 15.69 -20.61
C LYS A 251 12.89 15.04 -20.78
N GLN A 252 11.89 15.88 -20.93
CA GLN A 252 10.55 15.43 -21.33
C GLN A 252 10.55 15.00 -22.80
N LEU A 253 9.83 13.92 -23.10
CA LEU A 253 9.58 13.50 -24.48
C LEU A 253 8.32 14.19 -24.98
N GLU A 254 8.37 14.67 -26.21
CA GLU A 254 7.19 15.19 -26.87
C GLU A 254 6.17 14.07 -27.08
N MET A 255 4.93 14.31 -26.67
CA MET A 255 3.84 13.38 -26.95
C MET A 255 3.46 13.51 -28.43
N PRO A 256 3.26 12.41 -29.17
CA PRO A 256 2.64 12.50 -30.48
C PRO A 256 1.29 13.20 -30.32
N ALA A 257 0.98 14.10 -31.26
CA ALA A 257 -0.33 14.76 -31.28
C ALA A 257 -1.42 13.67 -31.29
N ALA A 258 -2.41 13.81 -30.42
CA ALA A 258 -3.56 12.91 -30.43
C ALA A 258 -4.29 13.11 -31.76
N GLU A 259 -4.27 12.09 -32.65
CA GLU A 259 -5.07 12.01 -33.85
C GLU A 259 -6.56 11.87 -33.52
#